data_9b6231810a0d2424435f8bf663426fad
#
_entry.id   9b6231810a0d2424435f8bf663426fad
#
_cell.length_a   1.000
_cell.length_b   1.000
_cell.length_c   1.000
_cell.angle_alpha   90.00
_cell.angle_beta   90.00
_cell.angle_gamma   90.00
#
_symmetry.space_group_name_H-M   'P 1'
#
loop_
_entity.id
_entity.type
_entity.pdbx_description
1 polymer ?
#
loop_
_entity_poly.entity_id
_entity_poly.type
_entity_poly.pdbx_seq_one_letter_code
_entity_poly.pdbx_strand_id
1 'polypeptide(L)'
;MDMTLTGLRQQYLQQTLDPYSLIHDLRKKALQLSEYHIWISLLSEEQLDGYLQELKRKPIESHPLWGIPFSIKDNIDLMGIPTTAGCPDFTYIPQRSAAVVRRIIEAGGIPLGKTNLDQFATGLNGTRSPYGACHNAYHFDYISGGSSSGSAVSVAKELVSFSLGTDTAGSGRVPAAFNQLLGLKPTIGLLSRQGLVPACHSLDCISIFTHNPDDANTILAVVEGYDSQDAYSRHNPFYNQAHAYGVSTGVLRIGILPDRQLKFFGDHHYEKAYQETVKVLSADHIEWIEIEYDDFEEAARLLYEGPWVAERYLAALPLIKNNPQAIDPTVRKIIEQGKSLKATEVFTAQYRLQALKQRCLEKLQTIDCLLLPTAGKLFTIEEMQKEPILYNSQLGYYTNFLNLLDLSAVALPTMMTNQGLPFGVTLVGEAFADRYLLSIARRMEKIFQRDHHDDLARISDSRFIPVAVCGAHLTGFPLNWQLTCRGAILSDITTTAQSYCMYLVKGKVDRPGLIYDEKKGVAIEIEIWQVPRESFGSFVDGITQPLAIGKIKTKSGQWINGFVAEAYVADNNLEISQYGSWRKFKAQQT
;
A
#
# COMPACT_ATOMS: atom_id res chain seq x y z
N MET A 1 14.89 -8.21 14.26
CA MET A 1 15.12 -8.94 12.97
C MET A 1 14.46 -8.12 11.89
N ASP A 2 15.05 -8.00 10.70
CA ASP A 2 14.38 -7.32 9.58
C ASP A 2 13.30 -8.25 9.02
N MET A 3 12.04 -7.96 9.33
CA MET A 3 10.87 -8.73 8.91
C MET A 3 10.32 -8.32 7.54
N THR A 4 10.99 -7.39 6.82
CA THR A 4 10.60 -7.04 5.45
C THR A 4 10.80 -8.22 4.50
N LEU A 5 10.05 -8.26 3.40
CA LEU A 5 10.19 -9.31 2.39
C LEU A 5 11.64 -9.40 1.88
N THR A 6 12.24 -8.24 1.60
CA THR A 6 13.62 -8.16 1.11
C THR A 6 14.61 -8.62 2.16
N GLY A 7 14.44 -8.22 3.43
CA GLY A 7 15.32 -8.59 4.53
C GLY A 7 15.34 -10.10 4.79
N LEU A 8 14.16 -10.73 4.87
CA LEU A 8 14.06 -12.19 5.06
C LEU A 8 14.60 -12.96 3.86
N ARG A 9 14.22 -12.54 2.63
CA ARG A 9 14.69 -13.20 1.41
C ARG A 9 16.22 -13.17 1.30
N GLN A 10 16.86 -12.04 1.64
CA GLN A 10 18.32 -11.93 1.64
C GLN A 10 18.96 -12.89 2.63
N GLN A 11 18.41 -13.00 3.86
CA GLN A 11 18.92 -13.92 4.87
C GLN A 11 18.77 -15.39 4.44
N TYR A 12 17.66 -15.76 3.79
CA TYR A 12 17.46 -17.10 3.24
C TYR A 12 18.46 -17.43 2.12
N LEU A 13 18.69 -16.50 1.17
CA LEU A 13 19.67 -16.68 0.10
C LEU A 13 21.10 -16.77 0.62
N GLN A 14 21.43 -16.05 1.69
CA GLN A 14 22.73 -16.12 2.37
C GLN A 14 22.86 -17.32 3.32
N GLN A 15 21.79 -18.11 3.49
CA GLN A 15 21.73 -19.25 4.43
C GLN A 15 22.04 -18.86 5.89
N THR A 16 21.81 -17.60 6.27
CA THR A 16 21.97 -17.11 7.64
C THR A 16 20.71 -17.29 8.48
N LEU A 17 19.57 -17.56 7.85
CA LEU A 17 18.30 -17.84 8.47
C LEU A 17 17.66 -19.06 7.82
N ASP A 18 17.07 -19.92 8.65
CA ASP A 18 16.28 -21.07 8.19
C ASP A 18 14.79 -20.78 8.41
N PRO A 19 13.93 -20.92 7.37
CA PRO A 19 12.50 -20.64 7.49
C PRO A 19 11.79 -21.55 8.50
N TYR A 20 12.26 -22.78 8.69
CA TYR A 20 11.68 -23.70 9.67
C TYR A 20 11.84 -23.13 11.10
N SER A 21 13.07 -22.79 11.46
CA SER A 21 13.37 -22.21 12.77
C SER A 21 12.62 -20.89 12.98
N LEU A 22 12.61 -20.01 11.96
CA LEU A 22 11.91 -18.73 12.04
C LEU A 22 10.42 -18.90 12.35
N ILE A 23 9.72 -19.75 11.61
CA ILE A 23 8.26 -19.92 11.73
C ILE A 23 7.89 -20.45 13.13
N HIS A 24 8.64 -21.42 13.65
CA HIS A 24 8.40 -21.95 15.00
C HIS A 24 8.72 -20.94 16.10
N ASP A 25 9.79 -20.15 15.95
CA ASP A 25 10.12 -19.08 16.90
C ASP A 25 9.05 -17.96 16.90
N LEU A 26 8.54 -17.58 15.72
CA LEU A 26 7.45 -16.61 15.60
C LEU A 26 6.16 -17.13 16.24
N ARG A 27 5.82 -18.41 16.04
CA ARG A 27 4.68 -19.04 16.72
C ARG A 27 4.85 -19.00 18.24
N LYS A 28 6.03 -19.32 18.76
CA LYS A 28 6.34 -19.26 20.20
C LYS A 28 6.20 -17.83 20.73
N LYS A 29 6.73 -16.83 20.02
CA LYS A 29 6.58 -15.40 20.34
C LYS A 29 5.10 -14.99 20.33
N ALA A 30 4.31 -15.48 19.37
CA ALA A 30 2.87 -15.20 19.28
C ALA A 30 2.09 -15.71 20.51
N LEU A 31 2.44 -16.88 21.04
CA LEU A 31 1.84 -17.42 22.27
C LEU A 31 2.21 -16.59 23.52
N GLN A 32 3.42 -16.04 23.59
CA GLN A 32 3.86 -15.18 24.69
C GLN A 32 3.13 -13.83 24.72
N LEU A 33 2.61 -13.37 23.57
CA LEU A 33 1.87 -12.12 23.43
C LEU A 33 0.34 -12.34 23.45
N SER A 34 -0.14 -13.40 24.07
CA SER A 34 -1.57 -13.73 24.15
C SER A 34 -2.43 -12.62 24.77
N GLU A 35 -1.86 -11.83 25.70
CA GLU A 35 -2.54 -10.69 26.35
C GLU A 35 -2.95 -9.57 25.37
N TYR A 36 -2.32 -9.49 24.19
CA TYR A 36 -2.70 -8.53 23.15
C TYR A 36 -3.95 -8.93 22.36
N HIS A 37 -4.48 -10.14 22.56
CA HIS A 37 -5.65 -10.68 21.86
C HIS A 37 -5.55 -10.58 20.33
N ILE A 38 -4.36 -10.88 19.78
CA ILE A 38 -4.06 -10.78 18.35
C ILE A 38 -4.75 -11.89 17.54
N TRP A 39 -4.83 -13.10 18.09
CA TRP A 39 -5.18 -14.32 17.39
C TRP A 39 -6.54 -14.88 17.82
N ILE A 40 -7.35 -15.29 16.84
CA ILE A 40 -8.50 -16.19 17.06
C ILE A 40 -8.03 -17.65 16.91
N SER A 41 -7.23 -17.94 15.88
CA SER A 41 -6.67 -19.27 15.65
C SER A 41 -5.20 -19.16 15.24
N LEU A 42 -4.31 -19.63 16.07
CA LEU A 42 -2.90 -19.80 15.73
C LEU A 42 -2.70 -21.23 15.24
N LEU A 43 -2.04 -21.43 14.09
CA LEU A 43 -1.81 -22.75 13.54
C LEU A 43 -0.96 -23.63 14.48
N SER A 44 -1.26 -24.94 14.55
CA SER A 44 -0.45 -25.88 15.30
C SER A 44 0.92 -26.10 14.64
N GLU A 45 1.87 -26.64 15.37
CA GLU A 45 3.20 -26.99 14.82
C GLU A 45 3.08 -27.97 13.64
N GLU A 46 2.21 -28.97 13.77
CA GLU A 46 1.94 -29.96 12.72
C GLU A 46 1.39 -29.29 11.43
N GLN A 47 0.46 -28.33 11.57
CA GLN A 47 -0.08 -27.59 10.43
C GLN A 47 1.01 -26.74 9.75
N LEU A 48 1.86 -26.08 10.53
CA LEU A 48 2.99 -25.28 10.02
C LEU A 48 4.02 -26.19 9.32
N ASP A 49 4.33 -27.33 9.89
CA ASP A 49 5.24 -28.31 9.28
C ASP A 49 4.74 -28.78 7.91
N GLY A 50 3.42 -28.92 7.74
CA GLY A 50 2.81 -29.24 6.45
C GLY A 50 3.16 -28.20 5.39
N TYR A 51 2.99 -26.90 5.69
CA TYR A 51 3.36 -25.80 4.78
C TYR A 51 4.87 -25.74 4.52
N LEU A 52 5.69 -25.94 5.56
CA LEU A 52 7.16 -25.92 5.44
C LEU A 52 7.70 -27.09 4.62
N GLN A 53 7.08 -28.26 4.67
CA GLN A 53 7.44 -29.38 3.81
C GLN A 53 7.09 -29.12 2.33
N GLU A 54 5.93 -28.52 2.05
CA GLU A 54 5.60 -28.09 0.70
C GLU A 54 6.55 -26.99 0.19
N LEU A 55 6.99 -26.07 1.08
CA LEU A 55 7.95 -25.03 0.73
C LEU A 55 9.27 -25.60 0.22
N LYS A 56 9.77 -26.71 0.79
CA LYS A 56 11.02 -27.36 0.36
C LYS A 56 11.00 -27.83 -1.12
N ARG A 57 9.80 -28.01 -1.69
CA ARG A 57 9.63 -28.41 -3.10
C ARG A 57 9.63 -27.22 -4.06
N LYS A 58 9.63 -26.00 -3.53
CA LYS A 58 9.54 -24.76 -4.28
C LYS A 58 10.91 -24.08 -4.36
N PRO A 59 11.45 -23.76 -5.55
CA PRO A 59 12.69 -22.98 -5.64
C PRO A 59 12.46 -21.54 -5.22
N ILE A 60 13.37 -20.99 -4.42
CA ILE A 60 13.29 -19.61 -3.90
C ILE A 60 13.31 -18.57 -5.03
N GLU A 61 13.98 -18.85 -6.15
CA GLU A 61 14.15 -17.93 -7.27
C GLU A 61 12.82 -17.61 -7.97
N SER A 62 11.91 -18.55 -8.03
CA SER A 62 10.62 -18.42 -8.72
C SER A 62 9.43 -18.14 -7.81
N HIS A 63 9.63 -18.11 -6.50
CA HIS A 63 8.57 -17.88 -5.51
C HIS A 63 8.84 -16.61 -4.73
N PRO A 64 8.21 -15.48 -5.07
CA PRO A 64 8.52 -14.17 -4.49
C PRO A 64 8.25 -14.07 -2.99
N LEU A 65 7.37 -14.92 -2.45
CA LEU A 65 7.03 -14.96 -1.03
C LEU A 65 7.59 -16.22 -0.32
N TRP A 66 8.62 -16.85 -0.89
CA TRP A 66 9.20 -18.08 -0.34
C TRP A 66 9.62 -17.91 1.12
N GLY A 67 8.99 -18.70 2.02
CA GLY A 67 9.26 -18.70 3.45
C GLY A 67 8.78 -17.45 4.21
N ILE A 68 8.04 -16.57 3.58
CA ILE A 68 7.56 -15.33 4.21
C ILE A 68 6.33 -15.60 5.10
N PRO A 69 6.41 -15.32 6.43
CA PRO A 69 5.28 -15.48 7.32
C PRO A 69 4.21 -14.41 7.10
N PHE A 70 2.94 -14.81 7.11
CA PHE A 70 1.81 -13.89 7.05
C PHE A 70 0.65 -14.30 7.93
N SER A 71 -0.24 -13.36 8.23
CA SER A 71 -1.47 -13.59 8.98
C SER A 71 -2.71 -13.23 8.17
N ILE A 72 -3.86 -13.75 8.58
CA ILE A 72 -5.10 -13.67 7.83
C ILE A 72 -6.21 -13.23 8.79
N LYS A 73 -6.90 -12.13 8.49
CA LYS A 73 -8.09 -11.72 9.25
C LYS A 73 -9.14 -12.83 9.25
N ASP A 74 -9.78 -13.06 10.39
CA ASP A 74 -10.61 -14.24 10.57
C ASP A 74 -11.98 -14.20 9.84
N ASN A 75 -12.22 -13.24 9.00
CA ASN A 75 -13.29 -13.25 8.01
C ASN A 75 -12.83 -13.64 6.59
N ILE A 76 -11.56 -14.08 6.43
CA ILE A 76 -10.99 -14.56 5.16
C ILE A 76 -10.63 -16.03 5.33
N ASP A 77 -11.07 -16.87 4.41
CA ASP A 77 -10.96 -18.33 4.49
C ASP A 77 -9.53 -18.84 4.33
N LEU A 78 -9.13 -19.72 5.24
CA LEU A 78 -7.97 -20.60 5.12
C LEU A 78 -8.48 -22.06 5.18
N MET A 79 -8.25 -22.85 4.15
CA MET A 79 -8.73 -24.24 4.06
C MET A 79 -8.40 -25.05 5.31
N GLY A 80 -9.41 -25.73 5.87
CA GLY A 80 -9.26 -26.58 7.04
C GLY A 80 -9.14 -25.86 8.39
N ILE A 81 -9.08 -24.53 8.40
CA ILE A 81 -9.00 -23.70 9.61
C ILE A 81 -10.33 -22.97 9.81
N PRO A 82 -10.92 -22.98 11.01
CA PRO A 82 -12.19 -22.34 11.27
C PRO A 82 -12.21 -20.87 10.86
N THR A 83 -13.30 -20.41 10.26
CA THR A 83 -13.64 -19.02 10.00
C THR A 83 -14.80 -18.64 10.88
N THR A 84 -14.63 -17.62 11.75
CA THR A 84 -15.65 -17.20 12.72
C THR A 84 -16.18 -15.80 12.47
N ALA A 85 -15.49 -14.97 11.71
CA ALA A 85 -15.78 -13.53 11.56
C ALA A 85 -15.92 -12.80 12.91
N GLY A 86 -15.17 -13.23 13.96
CA GLY A 86 -15.27 -12.71 15.32
C GLY A 86 -16.54 -13.17 16.08
N CYS A 87 -17.24 -14.19 15.61
CA CYS A 87 -18.43 -14.74 16.23
C CYS A 87 -18.36 -16.27 16.34
N PRO A 88 -18.15 -16.83 17.54
CA PRO A 88 -18.03 -18.29 17.72
C PRO A 88 -19.23 -19.09 17.14
N ASP A 89 -20.45 -18.57 17.27
CA ASP A 89 -21.67 -19.24 16.81
C ASP A 89 -21.85 -19.18 15.29
N PHE A 90 -21.03 -18.41 14.59
CA PHE A 90 -21.00 -18.34 13.12
C PHE A 90 -20.01 -19.33 12.50
N THR A 91 -19.20 -20.01 13.29
CA THR A 91 -18.07 -20.84 12.88
C THR A 91 -18.43 -21.87 11.79
N TYR A 92 -17.60 -21.91 10.73
CA TYR A 92 -17.55 -22.99 9.75
C TYR A 92 -16.09 -23.31 9.37
N ILE A 93 -15.89 -24.50 8.79
CA ILE A 93 -14.58 -24.94 8.29
C ILE A 93 -14.59 -24.86 6.76
N PRO A 94 -13.84 -23.94 6.13
CA PRO A 94 -13.82 -23.79 4.68
C PRO A 94 -13.11 -24.97 4.02
N GLN A 95 -13.68 -25.44 2.90
CA GLN A 95 -13.12 -26.52 2.10
C GLN A 95 -12.07 -26.02 1.08
N ARG A 96 -11.97 -24.70 0.91
CA ARG A 96 -10.99 -24.03 0.04
C ARG A 96 -10.55 -22.73 0.69
N SER A 97 -9.29 -22.38 0.51
CA SER A 97 -8.81 -21.06 0.90
C SER A 97 -9.37 -19.98 -0.02
N ALA A 98 -9.53 -18.77 0.51
CA ALA A 98 -9.82 -17.57 -0.27
C ALA A 98 -8.83 -17.42 -1.43
N ALA A 99 -9.26 -16.85 -2.55
CA ALA A 99 -8.45 -16.75 -3.75
C ALA A 99 -7.09 -16.06 -3.50
N VAL A 100 -7.09 -14.95 -2.74
CA VAL A 100 -5.86 -14.23 -2.37
C VAL A 100 -4.95 -15.06 -1.47
N VAL A 101 -5.49 -15.81 -0.52
CA VAL A 101 -4.72 -16.67 0.40
C VAL A 101 -4.04 -17.80 -0.38
N ARG A 102 -4.76 -18.42 -1.32
CA ARG A 102 -4.23 -19.46 -2.18
C ARG A 102 -3.03 -18.94 -2.99
N ARG A 103 -3.17 -17.77 -3.65
CA ARG A 103 -2.08 -17.17 -4.43
C ARG A 103 -0.83 -16.89 -3.58
N ILE A 104 -1.00 -16.42 -2.35
CA ILE A 104 0.12 -16.20 -1.41
C ILE A 104 0.83 -17.52 -1.07
N ILE A 105 0.07 -18.57 -0.74
CA ILE A 105 0.63 -19.89 -0.42
C ILE A 105 1.32 -20.50 -1.64
N GLU A 106 0.72 -20.36 -2.83
CA GLU A 106 1.33 -20.80 -4.10
C GLU A 106 2.65 -20.05 -4.35
N ALA A 107 2.74 -18.75 -4.02
CA ALA A 107 3.96 -17.94 -4.11
C ALA A 107 4.99 -18.23 -3.01
N GLY A 108 4.71 -19.17 -2.09
CA GLY A 108 5.63 -19.62 -1.04
C GLY A 108 5.41 -19.00 0.34
N GLY A 109 4.35 -18.20 0.54
CA GLY A 109 3.99 -17.64 1.84
C GLY A 109 3.52 -18.68 2.84
N ILE A 110 3.85 -18.50 4.12
CA ILE A 110 3.51 -19.40 5.22
C ILE A 110 2.49 -18.72 6.13
N PRO A 111 1.23 -19.21 6.22
CA PRO A 111 0.25 -18.65 7.12
C PRO A 111 0.57 -19.01 8.56
N LEU A 112 0.61 -18.02 9.47
CA LEU A 112 0.84 -18.26 10.89
C LEU A 112 -0.47 -18.49 11.66
N GLY A 113 -1.56 -17.88 11.21
CA GLY A 113 -2.87 -18.02 11.85
C GLY A 113 -3.93 -17.03 11.36
N LYS A 114 -5.09 -17.08 12.03
CA LYS A 114 -6.25 -16.23 11.83
C LYS A 114 -6.35 -15.19 12.93
N THR A 115 -6.41 -13.92 12.54
CA THR A 115 -6.33 -12.79 13.48
C THR A 115 -7.70 -12.27 13.92
N ASN A 116 -7.70 -11.71 15.13
CA ASN A 116 -8.86 -11.07 15.75
C ASN A 116 -9.36 -9.84 14.96
N LEU A 117 -10.65 -9.53 15.11
CA LEU A 117 -11.33 -8.44 14.42
C LEU A 117 -12.54 -7.95 15.19
N ASP A 118 -13.01 -6.73 14.93
CA ASP A 118 -14.37 -6.33 15.31
C ASP A 118 -15.37 -7.26 14.60
N GLN A 119 -16.33 -7.79 15.35
CA GLN A 119 -17.28 -8.82 14.91
C GLN A 119 -17.98 -8.42 13.61
N PHE A 120 -18.04 -9.33 12.62
CA PHE A 120 -18.54 -9.09 11.26
C PHE A 120 -17.94 -7.85 10.59
N ALA A 121 -16.68 -7.55 10.89
CA ALA A 121 -15.99 -6.35 10.42
C ALA A 121 -16.76 -5.03 10.65
N THR A 122 -17.59 -4.99 11.74
CA THR A 122 -18.43 -3.85 12.08
C THR A 122 -17.84 -3.05 13.22
N GLY A 123 -16.86 -2.22 12.91
CA GLY A 123 -16.14 -1.34 13.81
C GLY A 123 -14.85 -0.83 13.18
N LEU A 124 -14.23 0.18 13.83
CA LEU A 124 -12.93 0.75 13.48
C LEU A 124 -11.97 0.78 14.70
N ASN A 125 -12.29 0.03 15.75
CA ASN A 125 -11.65 0.20 17.05
C ASN A 125 -10.95 -1.05 17.60
N GLY A 126 -11.33 -2.27 17.20
CA GLY A 126 -10.71 -3.52 17.69
C GLY A 126 -11.19 -3.98 19.05
N THR A 127 -12.29 -3.39 19.60
CA THR A 127 -12.82 -3.77 20.92
C THR A 127 -14.09 -4.63 20.89
N ARG A 128 -14.69 -4.81 19.70
CA ARG A 128 -15.96 -5.52 19.50
C ARG A 128 -15.74 -6.99 19.16
N SER A 129 -15.06 -7.69 20.05
CA SER A 129 -14.74 -9.11 19.86
C SER A 129 -14.92 -9.92 21.13
N PRO A 130 -15.58 -11.09 21.10
CA PRO A 130 -15.68 -11.99 22.23
C PRO A 130 -14.36 -12.67 22.56
N TYR A 131 -13.36 -12.59 21.69
CA TYR A 131 -11.99 -13.08 21.92
C TYR A 131 -11.11 -12.06 22.67
N GLY A 132 -11.68 -10.93 23.12
CA GLY A 132 -11.01 -9.85 23.81
C GLY A 132 -10.73 -8.66 22.92
N ALA A 133 -10.61 -7.46 23.54
CA ALA A 133 -10.19 -6.26 22.84
C ALA A 133 -8.72 -6.39 22.41
N CYS A 134 -8.44 -6.13 21.14
CA CYS A 134 -7.07 -6.15 20.65
C CYS A 134 -6.34 -4.87 21.07
N HIS A 135 -5.22 -5.01 21.79
CA HIS A 135 -4.44 -3.91 22.31
C HIS A 135 -3.53 -3.30 21.24
N ASN A 136 -3.28 -1.99 21.34
CA ASN A 136 -2.36 -1.29 20.47
C ASN A 136 -0.92 -1.82 20.64
N ALA A 137 -0.17 -1.91 19.54
CA ALA A 137 1.19 -2.45 19.57
C ALA A 137 2.19 -1.61 20.37
N TYR A 138 1.97 -0.30 20.51
CA TYR A 138 2.88 0.65 21.17
C TYR A 138 2.41 1.02 22.57
N HIS A 139 1.10 1.14 22.78
CA HIS A 139 0.49 1.53 24.05
C HIS A 139 -0.66 0.61 24.42
N PHE A 140 -0.44 -0.24 25.39
CA PHE A 140 -1.34 -1.34 25.76
C PHE A 140 -2.77 -0.87 26.11
N ASP A 141 -2.93 0.27 26.75
CA ASP A 141 -4.25 0.79 27.17
C ASP A 141 -5.08 1.41 26.03
N TYR A 142 -4.48 1.54 24.84
CA TYR A 142 -5.12 2.16 23.68
C TYR A 142 -5.69 1.12 22.73
N ILE A 143 -6.70 1.53 21.95
CA ILE A 143 -7.26 0.69 20.89
C ILE A 143 -6.22 0.44 19.79
N SER A 144 -6.24 -0.76 19.22
CA SER A 144 -5.42 -1.10 18.05
C SER A 144 -5.93 -0.48 16.75
N GLY A 145 -7.14 0.11 16.78
CA GLY A 145 -7.91 0.31 15.55
C GLY A 145 -8.51 -1.00 15.05
N GLY A 146 -9.48 -0.89 14.15
CA GLY A 146 -10.24 -2.02 13.63
C GLY A 146 -10.88 -1.69 12.26
N SER A 147 -11.65 -2.62 11.74
CA SER A 147 -11.94 -3.95 12.27
C SER A 147 -10.79 -4.96 12.11
N SER A 148 -9.71 -4.67 11.36
CA SER A 148 -8.56 -5.57 11.15
C SER A 148 -7.51 -5.42 12.26
N SER A 149 -7.97 -5.52 13.52
CA SER A 149 -7.19 -5.23 14.72
C SER A 149 -5.97 -6.16 14.87
N GLY A 150 -6.19 -7.46 14.98
CA GLY A 150 -5.12 -8.44 15.11
C GLY A 150 -4.20 -8.50 13.88
N SER A 151 -4.74 -8.19 12.68
CA SER A 151 -3.93 -8.12 11.45
C SER A 151 -2.86 -7.05 11.55
N ALA A 152 -3.21 -5.83 11.95
CA ALA A 152 -2.22 -4.75 12.12
C ALA A 152 -1.25 -5.06 13.27
N VAL A 153 -1.76 -5.47 14.44
CA VAL A 153 -0.88 -5.73 15.60
C VAL A 153 0.08 -6.89 15.37
N SER A 154 -0.32 -7.94 14.61
CA SER A 154 0.58 -9.05 14.28
C SER A 154 1.80 -8.61 13.46
N VAL A 155 1.63 -7.65 12.53
CA VAL A 155 2.74 -7.07 11.76
C VAL A 155 3.57 -6.14 12.63
N ALA A 156 2.93 -5.22 13.36
CA ALA A 156 3.64 -4.25 14.21
C ALA A 156 4.45 -4.89 15.36
N LYS A 157 4.03 -6.07 15.84
CA LYS A 157 4.78 -6.87 16.82
C LYS A 157 5.83 -7.78 16.17
N GLU A 158 6.04 -7.66 14.87
CA GLU A 158 6.98 -8.50 14.12
C GLU A 158 6.74 -10.00 14.33
N LEU A 159 5.47 -10.41 14.35
CA LEU A 159 5.08 -11.83 14.36
C LEU A 159 4.93 -12.37 12.95
N VAL A 160 4.69 -11.49 11.99
CA VAL A 160 4.60 -11.78 10.55
C VAL A 160 5.15 -10.60 9.75
N SER A 161 5.55 -10.87 8.50
CA SER A 161 6.04 -9.81 7.59
C SER A 161 4.91 -8.94 7.05
N PHE A 162 3.74 -9.52 6.83
CA PHE A 162 2.55 -8.84 6.37
C PHE A 162 1.27 -9.54 6.83
N SER A 163 0.16 -8.86 6.70
CA SER A 163 -1.16 -9.41 7.02
C SER A 163 -2.21 -9.04 5.98
N LEU A 164 -3.14 -9.97 5.75
CA LEU A 164 -4.39 -9.67 5.05
C LEU A 164 -5.44 -9.20 6.05
N GLY A 165 -6.03 -8.06 5.76
CA GLY A 165 -7.22 -7.56 6.42
C GLY A 165 -8.34 -7.30 5.42
N THR A 166 -9.35 -6.53 5.84
CA THR A 166 -10.42 -6.04 4.97
C THR A 166 -10.65 -4.55 5.22
N ASP A 167 -11.15 -3.85 4.22
CA ASP A 167 -11.54 -2.45 4.34
C ASP A 167 -12.91 -2.23 3.69
N THR A 168 -13.87 -1.80 4.49
CA THR A 168 -15.22 -1.41 4.07
C THR A 168 -15.46 0.06 4.36
N ALA A 169 -14.89 0.54 5.49
CA ALA A 169 -15.10 1.88 6.04
C ALA A 169 -13.79 2.55 6.50
N GLY A 170 -12.67 1.84 6.47
CA GLY A 170 -11.39 2.29 7.01
C GLY A 170 -10.60 1.19 7.71
N SER A 171 -11.11 -0.03 7.71
CA SER A 171 -10.55 -1.16 8.48
C SER A 171 -9.20 -1.67 7.98
N GLY A 172 -8.73 -1.23 6.82
CA GLY A 172 -7.37 -1.44 6.29
C GLY A 172 -6.44 -0.26 6.55
N ARG A 173 -6.97 0.88 6.97
CA ARG A 173 -6.24 2.16 7.12
C ARG A 173 -6.10 2.60 8.57
N VAL A 174 -7.20 2.66 9.32
CA VAL A 174 -7.20 3.07 10.74
C VAL A 174 -6.25 2.22 11.59
N PRO A 175 -6.34 0.86 11.58
CA PRO A 175 -5.41 0.05 12.36
C PRO A 175 -3.97 0.11 11.85
N ALA A 176 -3.73 0.37 10.57
CA ALA A 176 -2.38 0.62 10.06
C ALA A 176 -1.76 1.87 10.67
N ALA A 177 -2.47 3.01 10.62
CA ALA A 177 -2.01 4.28 11.18
C ALA A 177 -1.76 4.20 12.69
N PHE A 178 -2.62 3.49 13.43
CA PHE A 178 -2.50 3.33 14.88
C PHE A 178 -1.40 2.35 15.32
N ASN A 179 -0.79 1.62 14.37
CA ASN A 179 0.29 0.67 14.66
C ASN A 179 1.55 0.91 13.81
N GLN A 180 1.76 2.14 13.30
CA GLN A 180 2.94 2.54 12.51
C GLN A 180 3.21 1.62 11.32
N LEU A 181 2.15 1.29 10.58
CA LEU A 181 2.22 0.43 9.40
C LEU A 181 1.71 1.13 8.15
N LEU A 182 2.16 0.66 7.01
CA LEU A 182 1.51 0.93 5.75
C LEU A 182 0.26 0.04 5.61
N GLY A 183 -0.87 0.68 5.28
CA GLY A 183 -2.13 0.00 5.01
C GLY A 183 -2.61 0.29 3.59
N LEU A 184 -2.57 -0.71 2.72
CA LEU A 184 -3.10 -0.58 1.36
C LEU A 184 -4.58 -0.99 1.35
N LYS A 185 -5.45 -0.03 1.04
CA LYS A 185 -6.83 -0.29 0.61
C LYS A 185 -6.86 -0.27 -0.92
N PRO A 186 -6.85 -1.42 -1.58
CA PRO A 186 -6.87 -1.44 -3.04
C PRO A 186 -8.22 -1.01 -3.61
N THR A 187 -8.24 -0.72 -4.88
CA THR A 187 -9.47 -0.54 -5.67
C THR A 187 -10.41 -1.73 -5.48
N ILE A 188 -11.69 -1.46 -5.28
CA ILE A 188 -12.71 -2.50 -5.13
C ILE A 188 -12.69 -3.40 -6.38
N GLY A 189 -12.67 -4.72 -6.17
CA GLY A 189 -12.64 -5.72 -7.24
C GLY A 189 -11.28 -5.96 -7.90
N LEU A 190 -10.23 -5.23 -7.52
CA LEU A 190 -8.86 -5.53 -7.96
C LEU A 190 -8.35 -6.86 -7.38
N LEU A 191 -8.73 -7.15 -6.14
CA LEU A 191 -8.49 -8.42 -5.46
C LEU A 191 -9.78 -9.21 -5.38
N SER A 192 -9.74 -10.51 -5.71
CA SER A 192 -10.89 -11.39 -5.57
C SER A 192 -11.32 -11.51 -4.11
N ARG A 193 -12.62 -11.42 -3.87
CA ARG A 193 -13.25 -11.58 -2.56
C ARG A 193 -13.85 -12.97 -2.36
N GLN A 194 -13.54 -13.91 -3.25
CA GLN A 194 -13.94 -15.29 -3.08
C GLN A 194 -13.33 -15.86 -1.79
N GLY A 195 -14.16 -16.39 -0.90
CA GLY A 195 -13.76 -16.86 0.43
C GLY A 195 -13.64 -15.75 1.47
N LEU A 196 -14.31 -14.61 1.25
CA LEU A 196 -14.47 -13.53 2.23
C LEU A 196 -15.89 -13.57 2.83
N VAL A 197 -15.99 -13.60 4.15
CA VAL A 197 -17.25 -13.32 4.87
C VAL A 197 -17.50 -11.81 4.78
N PRO A 198 -18.55 -11.35 4.09
CA PRO A 198 -18.76 -9.94 3.84
C PRO A 198 -19.24 -9.18 5.07
N ALA A 199 -18.88 -7.90 5.16
CA ALA A 199 -19.54 -6.92 6.01
C ALA A 199 -20.58 -6.11 5.20
N CYS A 200 -20.15 -5.56 4.07
CA CYS A 200 -20.97 -4.82 3.13
C CYS A 200 -20.55 -5.27 1.72
N HIS A 201 -21.29 -6.21 1.16
CA HIS A 201 -20.83 -6.99 0.00
C HIS A 201 -20.50 -6.15 -1.24
N SER A 202 -21.20 -5.02 -1.44
CA SER A 202 -20.91 -4.10 -2.56
C SER A 202 -19.67 -3.23 -2.34
N LEU A 203 -19.18 -3.08 -1.09
CA LEU A 203 -18.14 -2.14 -0.72
C LEU A 203 -16.82 -2.79 -0.25
N ASP A 204 -16.88 -4.04 0.22
CA ASP A 204 -15.74 -4.70 0.82
C ASP A 204 -14.56 -4.84 -0.14
N CYS A 205 -13.36 -4.62 0.34
CA CYS A 205 -12.13 -5.05 -0.31
C CYS A 205 -11.17 -5.69 0.68
N ILE A 206 -10.32 -6.60 0.19
CA ILE A 206 -9.22 -7.15 0.99
C ILE A 206 -8.12 -6.10 1.04
N SER A 207 -7.59 -5.83 2.24
CA SER A 207 -6.51 -4.87 2.48
C SER A 207 -5.22 -5.58 2.88
N ILE A 208 -4.09 -4.89 2.69
CA ILE A 208 -2.75 -5.42 2.94
C ILE A 208 -2.06 -4.51 3.95
N PHE A 209 -1.50 -5.11 5.01
CA PHE A 209 -0.68 -4.44 6.02
C PHE A 209 0.78 -4.84 5.86
N THR A 210 1.68 -3.86 5.75
CA THR A 210 3.13 -4.07 5.62
C THR A 210 3.90 -3.00 6.36
N HIS A 211 5.22 -3.16 6.44
CA HIS A 211 6.12 -2.14 7.01
C HIS A 211 6.41 -1.01 6.02
N ASN A 212 6.38 -1.27 4.71
CA ASN A 212 6.82 -0.33 3.68
C ASN A 212 6.03 -0.50 2.36
N PRO A 213 6.10 0.48 1.45
CA PRO A 213 5.41 0.43 0.15
C PRO A 213 5.94 -0.64 -0.82
N ASP A 214 7.23 -0.98 -0.75
CA ASP A 214 7.85 -1.98 -1.64
C ASP A 214 7.28 -3.38 -1.38
N ASP A 215 7.13 -3.75 -0.10
CA ASP A 215 6.50 -4.99 0.32
C ASP A 215 5.02 -5.03 -0.10
N ALA A 216 4.27 -3.93 0.12
CA ALA A 216 2.87 -3.84 -0.29
C ALA A 216 2.69 -4.04 -1.80
N ASN A 217 3.55 -3.42 -2.61
CA ASN A 217 3.54 -3.60 -4.07
C ASN A 217 3.84 -5.05 -4.48
N THR A 218 4.81 -5.69 -3.81
CA THR A 218 5.17 -7.10 -4.09
C THR A 218 4.00 -8.03 -3.78
N ILE A 219 3.34 -7.85 -2.64
CA ILE A 219 2.18 -8.64 -2.25
C ILE A 219 1.00 -8.37 -3.19
N LEU A 220 0.73 -7.09 -3.52
CA LEU A 220 -0.30 -6.73 -4.48
C LEU A 220 -0.10 -7.43 -5.82
N ALA A 221 1.14 -7.49 -6.34
CA ALA A 221 1.46 -8.18 -7.59
C ALA A 221 1.19 -9.70 -7.54
N VAL A 222 1.30 -10.32 -6.37
CA VAL A 222 0.98 -11.75 -6.17
C VAL A 222 -0.53 -12.00 -6.10
N VAL A 223 -1.28 -11.11 -5.43
CA VAL A 223 -2.69 -11.38 -5.10
C VAL A 223 -3.69 -10.76 -6.07
N GLU A 224 -3.28 -9.79 -6.91
CA GLU A 224 -4.14 -9.15 -7.90
C GLU A 224 -4.51 -10.10 -9.05
N GLY A 225 -5.61 -9.81 -9.71
CA GLY A 225 -6.01 -10.47 -10.95
C GLY A 225 -7.50 -10.78 -10.97
N TYR A 226 -8.04 -10.72 -12.18
CA TYR A 226 -9.45 -10.99 -12.44
C TYR A 226 -9.84 -12.41 -12.02
N ASP A 227 -10.98 -12.53 -11.36
CA ASP A 227 -11.58 -13.79 -10.94
C ASP A 227 -13.04 -13.85 -11.41
N SER A 228 -13.31 -14.71 -12.37
CA SER A 228 -14.66 -14.89 -12.93
C SER A 228 -15.68 -15.45 -11.93
N GLN A 229 -15.23 -15.95 -10.78
CA GLN A 229 -16.09 -16.46 -9.70
C GLN A 229 -16.49 -15.37 -8.69
N ASP A 230 -15.88 -14.19 -8.75
CA ASP A 230 -16.28 -13.01 -7.97
C ASP A 230 -17.00 -12.02 -8.87
N ALA A 231 -18.30 -11.84 -8.66
CA ALA A 231 -19.15 -10.94 -9.45
C ALA A 231 -18.70 -9.45 -9.43
N TYR A 232 -17.88 -9.08 -8.47
CA TYR A 232 -17.33 -7.72 -8.35
C TYR A 232 -15.88 -7.62 -8.81
N SER A 233 -15.27 -8.73 -9.26
CA SER A 233 -13.89 -8.69 -9.75
C SER A 233 -13.76 -7.83 -11.01
N ARG A 234 -12.69 -7.07 -11.08
CA ARG A 234 -12.39 -6.13 -12.17
C ARG A 234 -11.00 -6.40 -12.76
N HIS A 235 -10.88 -6.20 -14.07
CA HIS A 235 -9.56 -6.26 -14.72
C HIS A 235 -8.70 -5.07 -14.29
N ASN A 236 -7.44 -5.37 -13.94
CA ASN A 236 -6.46 -4.34 -13.63
C ASN A 236 -5.99 -3.67 -14.93
N PRO A 237 -6.21 -2.36 -15.12
CA PRO A 237 -5.77 -1.67 -16.32
C PRO A 237 -4.24 -1.59 -16.40
N PHE A 238 -3.72 -1.44 -17.61
CA PHE A 238 -2.28 -1.42 -17.88
C PHE A 238 -1.53 -0.40 -17.02
N TYR A 239 -2.09 0.79 -16.86
CA TYR A 239 -1.46 1.88 -16.10
C TYR A 239 -1.41 1.66 -14.57
N ASN A 240 -2.08 0.61 -14.05
CA ASN A 240 -2.03 0.22 -12.64
C ASN A 240 -1.37 -1.15 -12.42
N GLN A 241 -0.68 -1.71 -13.40
CA GLN A 241 0.06 -2.97 -13.27
C GLN A 241 1.41 -2.77 -12.59
N ALA A 242 2.10 -3.87 -12.25
CA ALA A 242 3.35 -3.85 -11.49
C ALA A 242 4.44 -2.91 -12.07
N HIS A 243 4.50 -2.75 -13.40
CA HIS A 243 5.45 -1.85 -14.06
C HIS A 243 5.23 -0.36 -13.77
N ALA A 244 4.04 0.03 -13.29
CA ALA A 244 3.71 1.41 -12.96
C ALA A 244 4.23 1.85 -11.57
N TYR A 245 4.68 0.91 -10.76
CA TYR A 245 5.21 1.21 -9.43
C TYR A 245 6.60 1.85 -9.50
N GLY A 246 6.85 2.81 -8.61
CA GLY A 246 8.13 3.53 -8.50
C GLY A 246 8.22 4.81 -9.34
N VAL A 247 7.22 5.08 -10.20
CA VAL A 247 7.16 6.30 -11.02
C VAL A 247 6.42 7.40 -10.25
N SER A 248 7.17 8.21 -9.51
CA SER A 248 6.64 9.45 -8.89
C SER A 248 7.70 10.53 -9.00
N THR A 249 7.58 11.39 -10.00
CA THR A 249 8.59 12.39 -10.36
C THR A 249 7.98 13.76 -10.58
N GLY A 250 8.78 14.80 -10.38
CA GLY A 250 8.37 16.18 -10.57
C GLY A 250 7.63 16.76 -9.36
N VAL A 251 6.91 17.84 -9.60
CA VAL A 251 6.05 18.50 -8.61
C VAL A 251 4.80 17.64 -8.40
N LEU A 252 4.51 17.30 -7.15
CA LEU A 252 3.26 16.62 -6.77
C LEU A 252 2.24 17.68 -6.36
N ARG A 253 1.05 17.62 -6.96
CA ARG A 253 -0.11 18.41 -6.56
C ARG A 253 -0.90 17.61 -5.52
N ILE A 254 -0.77 17.98 -4.27
CA ILE A 254 -1.41 17.25 -3.16
C ILE A 254 -2.55 18.07 -2.61
N GLY A 255 -3.75 17.47 -2.63
CA GLY A 255 -4.92 18.05 -2.01
C GLY A 255 -4.85 17.94 -0.49
N ILE A 256 -5.19 19.01 0.21
CA ILE A 256 -5.40 19.05 1.67
C ILE A 256 -6.72 19.71 1.98
N LEU A 257 -7.27 19.44 3.16
CA LEU A 257 -8.47 20.12 3.61
C LEU A 257 -8.12 21.50 4.15
N PRO A 258 -8.99 22.52 3.97
CA PRO A 258 -8.87 23.77 4.71
C PRO A 258 -8.99 23.51 6.21
N ASP A 259 -8.26 24.28 7.04
CA ASP A 259 -8.17 24.10 8.50
C ASP A 259 -9.54 24.02 9.18
N ARG A 260 -10.53 24.79 8.71
CA ARG A 260 -11.91 24.79 9.23
C ARG A 260 -12.64 23.45 9.10
N GLN A 261 -12.18 22.57 8.21
CA GLN A 261 -12.77 21.24 7.96
C GLN A 261 -11.95 20.10 8.56
N LEU A 262 -10.79 20.41 9.15
CA LEU A 262 -10.02 19.44 9.92
C LEU A 262 -10.68 19.21 11.29
N LYS A 263 -10.84 17.95 11.68
CA LYS A 263 -11.48 17.54 12.94
C LYS A 263 -10.59 16.59 13.72
N PHE A 264 -10.01 17.07 14.78
CA PHE A 264 -9.19 16.29 15.73
C PHE A 264 -9.92 15.97 17.03
N PHE A 265 -11.21 16.32 17.13
CA PHE A 265 -12.07 15.99 18.28
C PHE A 265 -11.47 16.37 19.64
N GLY A 266 -10.77 17.52 19.69
CA GLY A 266 -10.11 18.03 20.87
C GLY A 266 -8.72 17.43 21.16
N ASP A 267 -8.17 16.62 20.26
CA ASP A 267 -6.83 16.06 20.38
C ASP A 267 -5.78 16.98 19.71
N HIS A 268 -5.19 17.87 20.49
CA HIS A 268 -4.16 18.81 20.02
C HIS A 268 -2.84 18.11 19.66
N HIS A 269 -2.57 16.90 20.15
CA HIS A 269 -1.36 16.16 19.81
C HIS A 269 -1.47 15.59 18.39
N TYR A 270 -2.64 15.09 18.03
CA TYR A 270 -2.94 14.62 16.66
C TYR A 270 -2.98 15.78 15.67
N GLU A 271 -3.60 16.91 16.05
CA GLU A 271 -3.59 18.13 15.25
C GLU A 271 -2.17 18.61 14.94
N LYS A 272 -1.32 18.70 15.98
CA LYS A 272 0.09 19.09 15.83
C LYS A 272 0.88 18.08 14.96
N ALA A 273 0.64 16.78 15.13
CA ALA A 273 1.30 15.76 14.32
C ALA A 273 0.94 15.88 12.83
N TYR A 274 -0.31 16.22 12.51
CA TYR A 274 -0.71 16.50 11.13
C TYR A 274 -0.01 17.75 10.56
N GLN A 275 -0.01 18.85 11.32
CA GLN A 275 0.65 20.09 10.90
C GLN A 275 2.16 19.88 10.65
N GLU A 276 2.83 19.15 11.54
CA GLU A 276 4.26 18.84 11.38
C GLU A 276 4.49 17.89 10.19
N THR A 277 3.59 16.92 9.95
CA THR A 277 3.64 16.07 8.76
C THR A 277 3.58 16.89 7.47
N VAL A 278 2.63 17.84 7.36
CA VAL A 278 2.51 18.73 6.19
C VAL A 278 3.77 19.59 6.04
N LYS A 279 4.30 20.13 7.13
CA LYS A 279 5.53 20.92 7.12
C LYS A 279 6.74 20.14 6.66
N VAL A 280 6.95 18.91 7.14
CA VAL A 280 8.05 18.03 6.71
C VAL A 280 7.94 17.72 5.23
N LEU A 281 6.75 17.37 4.74
CA LEU A 281 6.51 17.10 3.34
C LEU A 281 6.71 18.34 2.44
N SER A 282 6.49 19.55 2.96
CA SER A 282 6.70 20.80 2.22
C SER A 282 8.18 21.08 1.87
N ALA A 283 9.11 20.31 2.43
CA ALA A 283 10.53 20.35 2.05
C ALA A 283 10.80 19.67 0.69
N ASP A 284 9.86 18.90 0.15
CA ASP A 284 9.95 18.30 -1.19
C ASP A 284 9.20 19.18 -2.23
N HIS A 285 9.27 18.81 -3.50
CA HIS A 285 8.58 19.49 -4.59
C HIS A 285 7.07 19.19 -4.56
N ILE A 286 6.35 19.78 -3.60
CA ILE A 286 4.90 19.62 -3.41
C ILE A 286 4.21 20.97 -3.60
N GLU A 287 3.15 20.97 -4.41
CA GLU A 287 2.16 22.03 -4.54
C GLU A 287 0.90 21.63 -3.76
N TRP A 288 0.59 22.38 -2.70
CA TRP A 288 -0.59 22.15 -1.87
C TRP A 288 -1.82 22.81 -2.46
N ILE A 289 -2.91 22.05 -2.62
CA ILE A 289 -4.19 22.52 -3.19
C ILE A 289 -5.29 22.28 -2.15
N GLU A 290 -5.99 23.33 -1.75
CA GLU A 290 -7.14 23.18 -0.85
C GLU A 290 -8.31 22.53 -1.57
N ILE A 291 -8.87 21.48 -0.95
CA ILE A 291 -10.00 20.69 -1.43
C ILE A 291 -11.14 20.75 -0.39
N GLU A 292 -12.28 21.31 -0.77
CA GLU A 292 -13.48 21.34 0.08
C GLU A 292 -14.02 19.94 0.34
N TYR A 293 -14.24 19.61 1.62
CA TYR A 293 -14.56 18.26 2.08
C TYR A 293 -16.06 17.94 2.14
N ASP A 294 -16.95 18.91 2.03
CA ASP A 294 -18.39 18.75 2.26
C ASP A 294 -19.03 17.57 1.50
N ASP A 295 -18.70 17.41 0.21
CA ASP A 295 -19.22 16.31 -0.61
C ASP A 295 -18.69 14.94 -0.15
N PHE A 296 -17.44 14.87 0.30
CA PHE A 296 -16.85 13.66 0.86
C PHE A 296 -17.46 13.32 2.22
N GLU A 297 -17.67 14.31 3.08
CA GLU A 297 -18.33 14.14 4.38
C GLU A 297 -19.78 13.68 4.21
N GLU A 298 -20.51 14.25 3.26
CA GLU A 298 -21.87 13.81 2.96
C GLU A 298 -21.89 12.35 2.46
N ALA A 299 -20.98 11.98 1.58
CA ALA A 299 -20.83 10.59 1.13
C ALA A 299 -20.50 9.65 2.30
N ALA A 300 -19.58 10.06 3.19
CA ALA A 300 -19.22 9.28 4.38
C ALA A 300 -20.42 8.97 5.28
N ARG A 301 -21.32 9.95 5.49
CA ARG A 301 -22.53 9.76 6.30
C ARG A 301 -23.47 8.71 5.73
N LEU A 302 -23.56 8.56 4.42
CA LEU A 302 -24.43 7.56 3.77
C LEU A 302 -24.12 6.12 4.20
N LEU A 303 -22.90 5.83 4.66
CA LEU A 303 -22.50 4.46 5.01
C LEU A 303 -23.29 3.90 6.20
N TYR A 304 -23.53 4.72 7.23
CA TYR A 304 -24.22 4.30 8.46
C TYR A 304 -25.57 4.99 8.67
N GLU A 305 -25.78 6.18 8.13
CA GLU A 305 -27.06 6.90 8.15
C GLU A 305 -27.93 6.53 6.95
N GLY A 306 -27.33 5.99 5.90
CA GLY A 306 -27.98 5.53 4.68
C GLY A 306 -28.24 4.01 4.65
N PRO A 307 -28.68 3.48 3.51
CA PRO A 307 -29.18 2.11 3.40
C PRO A 307 -28.11 1.01 3.39
N TRP A 308 -26.81 1.33 3.37
CA TRP A 308 -25.74 0.30 3.34
C TRP A 308 -25.70 -0.57 4.60
N VAL A 309 -26.31 -0.13 5.71
CA VAL A 309 -26.52 -0.99 6.89
C VAL A 309 -27.42 -2.22 6.58
N ALA A 310 -28.23 -2.18 5.52
CA ALA A 310 -28.99 -3.34 5.07
C ALA A 310 -28.10 -4.47 4.55
N GLU A 311 -26.99 -4.17 3.89
CA GLU A 311 -26.05 -5.22 3.47
C GLU A 311 -25.41 -5.89 4.69
N ARG A 312 -25.05 -5.14 5.74
CA ARG A 312 -24.55 -5.69 7.00
C ARG A 312 -25.61 -6.57 7.69
N TYR A 313 -26.88 -6.15 7.64
CA TYR A 313 -27.99 -6.96 8.15
C TYR A 313 -28.12 -8.28 7.38
N LEU A 314 -28.02 -8.25 6.04
CA LEU A 314 -28.08 -9.44 5.21
C LEU A 314 -26.91 -10.40 5.49
N ALA A 315 -25.71 -9.90 5.70
CA ALA A 315 -24.52 -10.72 6.00
C ALA A 315 -24.69 -11.51 7.32
N ALA A 316 -25.31 -10.92 8.35
CA ALA A 316 -25.54 -11.54 9.65
C ALA A 316 -26.96 -12.15 9.80
N LEU A 317 -27.79 -12.10 8.77
CA LEU A 317 -29.23 -12.46 8.84
C LEU A 317 -29.52 -13.86 9.40
N PRO A 318 -28.80 -14.94 9.04
CA PRO A 318 -29.04 -16.25 9.62
C PRO A 318 -28.86 -16.25 11.13
N LEU A 319 -27.83 -15.58 11.63
CA LEU A 319 -27.53 -15.52 13.06
C LEU A 319 -28.51 -14.60 13.81
N ILE A 320 -28.88 -13.46 13.22
CA ILE A 320 -29.91 -12.55 13.78
C ILE A 320 -31.25 -13.28 13.97
N LYS A 321 -31.62 -14.15 13.04
CA LYS A 321 -32.87 -14.92 13.12
C LYS A 321 -32.83 -16.05 14.16
N ASN A 322 -31.72 -16.74 14.28
CA ASN A 322 -31.62 -17.99 15.03
C ASN A 322 -30.99 -17.80 16.43
N ASN A 323 -30.00 -16.91 16.57
CA ASN A 323 -29.30 -16.64 17.84
C ASN A 323 -28.75 -15.20 17.90
N PRO A 324 -29.63 -14.18 17.99
CA PRO A 324 -29.17 -12.77 17.99
C PRO A 324 -28.29 -12.41 19.20
N GLN A 325 -28.30 -13.20 20.25
CA GLN A 325 -27.49 -12.97 21.46
C GLN A 325 -25.99 -13.30 21.23
N ALA A 326 -25.67 -14.07 20.21
CA ALA A 326 -24.29 -14.34 19.83
C ALA A 326 -23.58 -13.12 19.21
N ILE A 327 -24.35 -12.11 18.80
CA ILE A 327 -23.81 -10.89 18.19
C ILE A 327 -23.54 -9.86 19.30
N ASP A 328 -22.35 -9.26 19.25
CA ASP A 328 -21.97 -8.12 20.12
C ASP A 328 -23.13 -7.11 20.20
N PRO A 329 -23.54 -6.65 21.38
CA PRO A 329 -24.70 -5.76 21.53
C PRO A 329 -24.61 -4.47 20.70
N THR A 330 -23.41 -3.87 20.57
CA THR A 330 -23.18 -2.66 19.78
C THR A 330 -23.29 -2.97 18.28
N VAL A 331 -22.68 -4.07 17.84
CA VAL A 331 -22.74 -4.54 16.45
C VAL A 331 -24.20 -4.85 16.08
N ARG A 332 -24.93 -5.58 16.92
CA ARG A 332 -26.34 -5.89 16.71
C ARG A 332 -27.20 -4.64 16.57
N LYS A 333 -27.03 -3.67 17.48
CA LYS A 333 -27.76 -2.39 17.43
C LYS A 333 -27.53 -1.63 16.10
N ILE A 334 -26.32 -1.71 15.54
CA ILE A 334 -25.97 -1.06 14.26
C ILE A 334 -26.65 -1.80 13.11
N ILE A 335 -26.46 -3.12 13.00
CA ILE A 335 -26.91 -3.88 11.83
C ILE A 335 -28.43 -4.06 11.77
N GLU A 336 -29.13 -4.15 12.91
CA GLU A 336 -30.59 -4.25 12.98
C GLU A 336 -31.32 -3.03 12.41
N GLN A 337 -30.67 -1.88 12.30
CA GLN A 337 -31.23 -0.71 11.60
C GLN A 337 -31.55 -1.01 10.13
N GLY A 338 -30.78 -1.92 9.50
CA GLY A 338 -31.02 -2.35 8.13
C GLY A 338 -32.33 -3.12 7.89
N LYS A 339 -33.02 -3.59 8.97
CA LYS A 339 -34.22 -4.44 8.87
C LYS A 339 -35.43 -3.74 8.27
N SER A 340 -35.61 -2.45 8.53
CA SER A 340 -36.83 -1.70 8.23
C SER A 340 -36.73 -0.76 7.03
N LEU A 341 -35.62 -0.76 6.34
CA LEU A 341 -35.39 0.12 5.19
C LEU A 341 -36.24 -0.25 3.99
N LYS A 342 -36.79 0.78 3.31
CA LYS A 342 -37.61 0.60 2.11
C LYS A 342 -36.73 0.65 0.86
N ALA A 343 -37.13 -0.05 -0.21
CA ALA A 343 -36.44 -0.03 -1.48
C ALA A 343 -36.28 1.41 -2.05
N THR A 344 -37.24 2.30 -1.80
CA THR A 344 -37.19 3.69 -2.23
C THR A 344 -36.06 4.46 -1.56
N GLU A 345 -35.75 4.16 -0.29
CA GLU A 345 -34.64 4.80 0.43
C GLU A 345 -33.31 4.36 -0.16
N VAL A 346 -33.18 3.06 -0.55
CA VAL A 346 -32.00 2.52 -1.23
C VAL A 346 -31.72 3.28 -2.54
N PHE A 347 -32.72 3.39 -3.42
CA PHE A 347 -32.55 4.06 -4.70
C PHE A 347 -32.30 5.56 -4.55
N THR A 348 -32.98 6.23 -3.62
CA THR A 348 -32.74 7.65 -3.32
C THR A 348 -31.28 7.87 -2.88
N ALA A 349 -30.75 7.05 -1.99
CA ALA A 349 -29.37 7.12 -1.54
C ALA A 349 -28.37 6.81 -2.67
N GLN A 350 -28.67 5.83 -3.54
CA GLN A 350 -27.83 5.53 -4.70
C GLN A 350 -27.78 6.69 -5.68
N TYR A 351 -28.90 7.34 -5.99
CA TYR A 351 -28.91 8.54 -6.86
C TYR A 351 -28.10 9.67 -6.23
N ARG A 352 -28.25 9.88 -4.92
CA ARG A 352 -27.47 10.89 -4.18
C ARG A 352 -25.99 10.57 -4.22
N LEU A 353 -25.61 9.31 -3.99
CA LEU A 353 -24.22 8.87 -4.04
C LEU A 353 -23.60 9.09 -5.43
N GLN A 354 -24.32 8.81 -6.52
CA GLN A 354 -23.78 9.05 -7.87
C GLN A 354 -23.51 10.53 -8.12
N ALA A 355 -24.39 11.42 -7.68
CA ALA A 355 -24.18 12.86 -7.79
C ALA A 355 -22.97 13.35 -6.96
N LEU A 356 -22.80 12.81 -5.74
CA LEU A 356 -21.63 13.07 -4.89
C LEU A 356 -20.35 12.54 -5.53
N LYS A 357 -20.38 11.31 -6.06
CA LYS A 357 -19.24 10.68 -6.72
C LYS A 357 -18.71 11.55 -7.86
N GLN A 358 -19.60 12.07 -8.72
CA GLN A 358 -19.19 12.94 -9.81
C GLN A 358 -18.46 14.18 -9.30
N ARG A 359 -19.04 14.91 -8.34
CA ARG A 359 -18.41 16.14 -7.78
C ARG A 359 -17.09 15.87 -7.07
N CYS A 360 -16.99 14.75 -6.33
CA CYS A 360 -15.75 14.36 -5.69
C CYS A 360 -14.66 14.00 -6.70
N LEU A 361 -15.00 13.27 -7.77
CA LEU A 361 -14.03 12.94 -8.83
C LEU A 361 -13.55 14.18 -9.58
N GLU A 362 -14.42 15.16 -9.88
CA GLU A 362 -14.01 16.45 -10.47
C GLU A 362 -12.95 17.17 -9.61
N LYS A 363 -13.10 17.14 -8.27
CA LYS A 363 -12.09 17.69 -7.35
C LYS A 363 -10.78 16.89 -7.39
N LEU A 364 -10.85 15.55 -7.41
CA LEU A 364 -9.66 14.69 -7.43
C LEU A 364 -8.85 14.80 -8.74
N GLN A 365 -9.47 15.09 -9.87
CA GLN A 365 -8.77 15.30 -11.15
C GLN A 365 -7.82 16.50 -11.14
N THR A 366 -7.94 17.43 -10.19
CA THR A 366 -7.06 18.60 -10.08
C THR A 366 -5.76 18.31 -9.33
N ILE A 367 -5.63 17.15 -8.72
CA ILE A 367 -4.55 16.76 -7.81
C ILE A 367 -4.01 15.36 -8.14
N ASP A 368 -2.82 15.05 -7.67
CA ASP A 368 -2.21 13.72 -7.80
C ASP A 368 -2.70 12.76 -6.71
N CYS A 369 -2.97 13.27 -5.52
CA CYS A 369 -3.68 12.58 -4.44
C CYS A 369 -4.23 13.57 -3.42
N LEU A 370 -5.25 13.13 -2.66
CA LEU A 370 -5.73 13.86 -1.48
C LEU A 370 -5.05 13.27 -0.24
N LEU A 371 -4.47 14.13 0.60
CA LEU A 371 -3.82 13.76 1.86
C LEU A 371 -4.71 14.15 3.03
N LEU A 372 -5.10 13.15 3.83
CA LEU A 372 -5.96 13.30 5.00
C LEU A 372 -5.28 12.73 6.24
N PRO A 373 -5.56 13.23 7.46
CA PRO A 373 -5.34 12.44 8.66
C PRO A 373 -6.05 11.08 8.49
N THR A 374 -5.43 9.95 8.87
CA THR A 374 -6.15 8.67 8.81
C THR A 374 -7.29 8.63 9.82
N ALA A 375 -7.06 9.18 11.02
CA ALA A 375 -8.06 9.41 12.04
C ALA A 375 -7.73 10.69 12.80
N GLY A 376 -8.74 11.33 13.38
CA GLY A 376 -8.55 12.59 14.12
C GLY A 376 -8.09 12.41 15.57
N LYS A 377 -8.21 11.20 16.13
CA LYS A 377 -7.84 10.89 17.53
C LYS A 377 -7.62 9.39 17.71
N LEU A 378 -6.71 9.02 18.60
CA LEU A 378 -6.55 7.68 19.14
C LEU A 378 -7.13 7.63 20.55
N PHE A 379 -8.07 6.72 20.79
CA PHE A 379 -8.78 6.56 22.06
C PHE A 379 -8.15 5.46 22.90
N THR A 380 -8.26 5.56 24.22
CA THR A 380 -8.05 4.39 25.10
C THR A 380 -9.19 3.39 24.92
N ILE A 381 -8.95 2.13 25.30
CA ILE A 381 -9.98 1.07 25.30
C ILE A 381 -11.13 1.48 26.24
N GLU A 382 -10.82 2.04 27.42
CA GLU A 382 -11.81 2.50 28.39
C GLU A 382 -12.68 3.64 27.83
N GLU A 383 -12.07 4.66 27.19
CA GLU A 383 -12.82 5.73 26.51
C GLU A 383 -13.76 5.13 25.45
N MET A 384 -13.25 4.27 24.58
CA MET A 384 -14.03 3.67 23.49
C MET A 384 -15.24 2.89 23.99
N GLN A 385 -15.13 2.21 25.13
CA GLN A 385 -16.22 1.43 25.73
C GLN A 385 -17.32 2.31 26.34
N LYS A 386 -17.00 3.55 26.76
CA LYS A 386 -18.00 4.51 27.31
C LYS A 386 -19.00 4.99 26.25
N GLU A 387 -18.51 5.31 25.05
CA GLU A 387 -19.32 5.82 23.94
C GLU A 387 -19.00 5.10 22.62
N PRO A 388 -19.30 3.75 22.54
CA PRO A 388 -18.77 2.88 21.49
C PRO A 388 -19.29 3.19 20.09
N ILE A 389 -20.40 3.92 19.94
CA ILE A 389 -20.93 4.34 18.65
C ILE A 389 -20.37 5.70 18.26
N LEU A 390 -20.41 6.69 19.18
CA LEU A 390 -19.95 8.04 18.91
C LEU A 390 -18.45 8.08 18.57
N TYR A 391 -17.60 7.50 19.41
CA TYR A 391 -16.16 7.54 19.19
C TYR A 391 -15.74 6.68 17.98
N ASN A 392 -16.45 5.58 17.72
CA ASN A 392 -16.22 4.85 16.48
C ASN A 392 -16.61 5.67 15.22
N SER A 393 -17.64 6.50 15.28
CA SER A 393 -18.01 7.38 14.16
C SER A 393 -16.95 8.46 13.91
N GLN A 394 -16.33 8.97 14.97
CA GLN A 394 -15.22 9.92 14.86
C GLN A 394 -13.98 9.30 14.18
N LEU A 395 -13.69 8.01 14.43
CA LEU A 395 -12.62 7.29 13.71
C LEU A 395 -12.88 7.20 12.20
N GLY A 396 -14.15 7.13 11.81
CA GLY A 396 -14.56 7.00 10.40
C GLY A 396 -14.66 8.33 9.63
N TYR A 397 -14.45 9.48 10.28
CA TYR A 397 -14.66 10.79 9.67
C TYR A 397 -13.90 10.96 8.35
N TYR A 398 -12.62 10.57 8.30
CA TYR A 398 -11.76 10.67 7.13
C TYR A 398 -11.74 9.42 6.25
N THR A 399 -12.44 8.34 6.63
CA THR A 399 -12.27 7.05 5.93
C THR A 399 -13.56 6.47 5.35
N ASN A 400 -14.75 6.82 5.85
CA ASN A 400 -16.00 6.15 5.50
C ASN A 400 -16.45 6.37 4.04
N PHE A 401 -16.04 7.45 3.38
CA PHE A 401 -16.49 7.79 2.02
C PHE A 401 -15.82 6.97 0.92
N LEU A 402 -14.61 6.42 1.19
CA LEU A 402 -13.72 5.94 0.12
C LEU A 402 -14.33 4.78 -0.68
N ASN A 403 -14.89 3.78 0.01
CA ASN A 403 -15.45 2.62 -0.67
C ASN A 403 -16.77 2.98 -1.40
N LEU A 404 -17.57 3.88 -0.84
CA LEU A 404 -18.77 4.40 -1.49
C LEU A 404 -18.46 5.14 -2.81
N LEU A 405 -17.37 5.89 -2.83
CA LEU A 405 -16.93 6.63 -4.01
C LEU A 405 -16.03 5.83 -4.95
N ASP A 406 -15.79 4.54 -4.66
CA ASP A 406 -14.91 3.65 -5.45
C ASP A 406 -13.47 4.20 -5.58
N LEU A 407 -12.88 4.65 -4.47
CA LEU A 407 -11.52 5.21 -4.44
C LEU A 407 -10.52 4.17 -3.92
N SER A 408 -9.25 4.31 -4.31
CA SER A 408 -8.11 3.58 -3.74
C SER A 408 -7.40 4.42 -2.67
N ALA A 409 -6.67 3.78 -1.75
CA ALA A 409 -5.96 4.51 -0.70
C ALA A 409 -4.77 3.76 -0.12
N VAL A 410 -3.82 4.54 0.39
CA VAL A 410 -2.67 4.07 1.15
C VAL A 410 -2.61 4.85 2.46
N ALA A 411 -2.77 4.16 3.60
CA ALA A 411 -2.39 4.73 4.90
C ALA A 411 -0.88 4.63 5.06
N LEU A 412 -0.26 5.75 5.40
CA LEU A 412 1.19 5.87 5.55
C LEU A 412 1.51 6.31 6.99
N PRO A 413 2.34 5.57 7.73
CA PRO A 413 2.84 6.04 9.03
C PRO A 413 3.76 7.24 8.81
N THR A 414 3.66 8.24 9.67
CA THR A 414 4.48 9.45 9.52
C THR A 414 5.35 9.70 10.75
N MET A 415 4.77 9.81 11.92
CA MET A 415 5.51 10.11 13.14
C MET A 415 4.83 9.56 14.39
N MET A 416 5.52 9.64 15.52
CA MET A 416 4.92 9.49 16.84
C MET A 416 4.56 10.88 17.36
N THR A 417 3.41 11.02 18.03
CA THR A 417 3.06 12.26 18.76
C THR A 417 4.02 12.51 19.92
N ASN A 418 4.01 13.69 20.50
CA ASN A 418 4.81 14.00 21.69
C ASN A 418 4.47 13.12 22.91
N GLN A 419 3.33 12.41 22.88
CA GLN A 419 2.94 11.43 23.89
C GLN A 419 3.41 10.01 23.54
N GLY A 420 4.14 9.83 22.45
CA GLY A 420 4.57 8.53 21.96
C GLY A 420 3.46 7.72 21.28
N LEU A 421 2.32 8.33 20.94
CA LEU A 421 1.23 7.66 20.22
C LEU A 421 1.47 7.69 18.71
N PRO A 422 1.19 6.59 17.99
CA PRO A 422 1.32 6.53 16.54
C PRO A 422 0.41 7.52 15.82
N PHE A 423 0.93 8.17 14.80
CA PHE A 423 0.17 9.01 13.88
C PHE A 423 0.47 8.63 12.42
N GLY A 424 -0.55 8.71 11.56
CA GLY A 424 -0.40 8.44 10.13
C GLY A 424 -1.43 9.20 9.31
N VAL A 425 -1.12 9.36 8.02
CA VAL A 425 -1.97 10.00 7.02
C VAL A 425 -2.47 8.98 6.00
N THR A 426 -3.54 9.31 5.30
CA THR A 426 -4.07 8.52 4.19
C THR A 426 -3.93 9.30 2.89
N LEU A 427 -3.27 8.70 1.91
CA LEU A 427 -3.24 9.14 0.52
C LEU A 427 -4.44 8.54 -0.19
N VAL A 428 -5.26 9.36 -0.83
CA VAL A 428 -6.48 8.96 -1.53
C VAL A 428 -6.37 9.29 -3.01
N GLY A 429 -6.75 8.35 -3.86
CA GLY A 429 -6.81 8.53 -5.30
C GLY A 429 -8.02 7.84 -5.91
N GLU A 430 -8.22 8.05 -7.20
CA GLU A 430 -9.28 7.40 -7.96
C GLU A 430 -9.11 5.86 -8.00
N ALA A 431 -10.11 5.16 -8.46
CA ALA A 431 -10.00 3.73 -8.72
C ALA A 431 -8.83 3.44 -9.67
N PHE A 432 -8.07 2.38 -9.36
CA PHE A 432 -6.86 1.98 -10.09
C PHE A 432 -5.68 2.97 -10.02
N ALA A 433 -5.65 3.83 -8.99
CA ALA A 433 -4.46 4.60 -8.65
C ALA A 433 -3.54 3.88 -7.64
N ASP A 434 -3.78 2.62 -7.36
CA ASP A 434 -3.13 1.86 -6.27
C ASP A 434 -1.61 1.96 -6.32
N ARG A 435 -0.99 1.68 -7.47
CA ARG A 435 0.46 1.73 -7.62
C ARG A 435 1.03 3.13 -7.69
N TYR A 436 0.26 4.06 -8.20
CA TYR A 436 0.66 5.47 -8.17
C TYR A 436 0.69 5.98 -6.74
N LEU A 437 -0.33 5.67 -5.92
CA LEU A 437 -0.36 6.03 -4.50
C LEU A 437 0.77 5.35 -3.70
N LEU A 438 1.07 4.08 -3.97
CA LEU A 438 2.22 3.40 -3.37
C LEU A 438 3.54 4.06 -3.76
N SER A 439 3.66 4.56 -5.00
CA SER A 439 4.85 5.28 -5.45
C SER A 439 5.02 6.63 -4.75
N ILE A 440 3.91 7.36 -4.55
CA ILE A 440 3.89 8.60 -3.75
C ILE A 440 4.24 8.29 -2.30
N ALA A 441 3.63 7.26 -1.70
CA ALA A 441 3.91 6.83 -0.33
C ALA A 441 5.40 6.51 -0.13
N ARG A 442 6.03 5.82 -1.09
CA ARG A 442 7.46 5.53 -1.09
C ARG A 442 8.32 6.79 -1.15
N ARG A 443 7.93 7.78 -1.94
CA ARG A 443 8.61 9.07 -1.99
C ARG A 443 8.51 9.80 -0.66
N MET A 444 7.32 9.83 -0.04
CA MET A 444 7.09 10.46 1.26
C MET A 444 7.82 9.72 2.40
N GLU A 445 7.83 8.39 2.42
CA GLU A 445 8.57 7.60 3.41
C GLU A 445 10.06 7.99 3.45
N LYS A 446 10.68 8.19 2.30
CA LYS A 446 12.07 8.64 2.22
C LYS A 446 12.30 10.04 2.78
N ILE A 447 11.30 10.91 2.72
CA ILE A 447 11.39 12.26 3.31
C ILE A 447 11.40 12.13 4.84
N PHE A 448 10.48 11.34 5.41
CA PHE A 448 10.44 11.10 6.87
C PHE A 448 11.70 10.42 7.39
N GLN A 449 12.29 9.49 6.62
CA GLN A 449 13.56 8.85 6.99
C GLN A 449 14.75 9.82 6.97
N ARG A 450 14.76 10.84 6.10
CA ARG A 450 15.83 11.86 6.04
C ARG A 450 15.81 12.77 7.27
N ASP A 451 14.64 13.13 7.75
CA ASP A 451 14.48 14.02 8.92
C ASP A 451 14.98 13.37 10.23
N HIS A 452 15.04 12.02 10.28
CA HIS A 452 15.58 11.26 11.41
C HIS A 452 17.08 10.94 11.29
N HIS A 453 17.74 11.27 10.18
CA HIS A 453 19.10 10.85 9.86
C HIS A 453 20.02 11.96 9.31
N ASP A 454 20.04 13.11 9.96
CA ASP A 454 21.07 14.13 9.64
C ASP A 454 22.51 13.72 10.04
N ASP A 455 22.69 12.55 10.68
CA ASP A 455 23.97 12.04 11.19
C ASP A 455 24.48 10.71 10.61
N LEU A 456 23.79 10.07 9.65
CA LEU A 456 24.30 8.85 9.01
C LEU A 456 24.61 9.08 7.54
N ALA A 457 25.92 9.29 7.30
CA ALA A 457 26.54 9.30 5.99
C ALA A 457 25.91 8.28 5.01
N ARG A 458 25.46 8.82 3.85
CA ARG A 458 25.26 8.16 2.56
C ARG A 458 25.76 6.71 2.48
N ILE A 459 25.02 5.78 3.04
CA ILE A 459 25.17 4.37 2.70
C ILE A 459 24.51 4.22 1.34
N SER A 460 25.32 4.08 0.29
CA SER A 460 24.83 3.66 -1.02
C SER A 460 24.11 2.34 -0.81
N ASP A 461 22.79 2.31 -1.04
CA ASP A 461 22.01 1.08 -0.90
C ASP A 461 22.59 0.04 -1.87
N SER A 462 23.31 -0.93 -1.32
CA SER A 462 24.02 -1.96 -2.09
C SER A 462 23.09 -2.86 -2.91
N ARG A 463 21.78 -2.78 -2.68
CA ARG A 463 20.74 -3.52 -3.42
C ARG A 463 20.47 -2.93 -4.80
N PHE A 464 20.84 -1.67 -5.02
CA PHE A 464 20.59 -0.95 -6.27
C PHE A 464 21.88 -0.52 -6.94
N ILE A 465 21.81 -0.37 -8.26
CA ILE A 465 22.87 0.16 -9.11
C ILE A 465 22.34 1.43 -9.76
N PRO A 466 22.95 2.61 -9.51
CA PRO A 466 22.56 3.84 -10.18
C PRO A 466 22.91 3.79 -11.67
N VAL A 467 21.92 4.12 -12.52
CA VAL A 467 22.04 4.15 -13.98
C VAL A 467 21.50 5.48 -14.51
N ALA A 468 22.36 6.25 -15.20
CA ALA A 468 21.94 7.46 -15.89
C ALA A 468 21.38 7.13 -17.27
N VAL A 469 20.21 7.67 -17.59
CA VAL A 469 19.58 7.60 -18.91
C VAL A 469 19.32 9.00 -19.45
N CYS A 470 19.41 9.19 -20.78
CA CYS A 470 19.27 10.51 -21.41
C CYS A 470 18.31 10.51 -22.62
N GLY A 471 17.65 9.38 -22.92
CA GLY A 471 16.94 9.23 -24.19
C GLY A 471 15.62 8.46 -24.10
N ALA A 472 15.48 7.42 -24.91
CA ALA A 472 14.26 6.64 -25.01
C ALA A 472 13.85 5.95 -23.69
N HIS A 473 14.74 5.86 -22.70
CA HIS A 473 14.48 5.36 -21.35
C HIS A 473 14.05 6.46 -20.35
N LEU A 474 14.05 7.72 -20.73
CA LEU A 474 13.49 8.79 -19.89
C LEU A 474 12.01 8.55 -19.62
N THR A 475 11.52 9.02 -18.48
CA THR A 475 10.10 8.97 -18.12
C THR A 475 9.22 9.53 -19.25
N GLY A 476 8.20 8.79 -19.64
CA GLY A 476 7.28 9.14 -20.73
C GLY A 476 7.79 8.79 -22.13
N PHE A 477 8.97 8.18 -22.29
CA PHE A 477 9.52 7.74 -23.57
C PHE A 477 9.40 6.22 -23.78
N PRO A 478 9.45 5.76 -25.06
CA PRO A 478 9.03 4.39 -25.42
C PRO A 478 9.76 3.23 -24.74
N LEU A 479 10.98 3.41 -24.25
CA LEU A 479 11.75 2.34 -23.61
C LEU A 479 11.81 2.48 -22.06
N ASN A 480 11.13 3.45 -21.49
CA ASN A 480 11.12 3.61 -20.02
C ASN A 480 10.61 2.35 -19.30
N TRP A 481 9.66 1.64 -19.90
CA TRP A 481 9.15 0.38 -19.38
C TRP A 481 10.23 -0.67 -19.09
N GLN A 482 11.37 -0.64 -19.80
CA GLN A 482 12.47 -1.57 -19.56
C GLN A 482 13.14 -1.37 -18.20
N LEU A 483 13.07 -0.16 -17.64
CA LEU A 483 13.50 0.16 -16.28
C LEU A 483 12.40 -0.20 -15.27
N THR A 484 11.18 0.28 -15.51
CA THR A 484 10.09 0.14 -14.54
C THR A 484 9.63 -1.30 -14.36
N CYS A 485 9.59 -2.13 -15.43
CA CYS A 485 9.26 -3.55 -15.34
C CYS A 485 10.29 -4.38 -14.55
N ARG A 486 11.49 -3.83 -14.34
CA ARG A 486 12.57 -4.43 -13.53
C ARG A 486 12.62 -3.88 -12.11
N GLY A 487 11.61 -3.10 -11.70
CA GLY A 487 11.57 -2.48 -10.39
C GLY A 487 12.58 -1.34 -10.21
N ALA A 488 13.10 -0.76 -11.29
CA ALA A 488 13.97 0.39 -11.20
C ALA A 488 13.20 1.64 -10.77
N ILE A 489 13.88 2.53 -10.01
CA ILE A 489 13.27 3.67 -9.35
C ILE A 489 14.01 4.91 -9.78
N LEU A 490 13.28 5.92 -10.22
CA LEU A 490 13.86 7.23 -10.49
C LEU A 490 14.29 7.87 -9.16
N SER A 491 15.58 8.20 -9.06
CA SER A 491 16.15 8.80 -7.85
C SER A 491 16.53 10.26 -8.00
N ASP A 492 16.81 10.71 -9.24
CA ASP A 492 17.22 12.10 -9.48
C ASP A 492 17.00 12.50 -10.94
N ILE A 493 16.75 13.79 -11.19
CA ILE A 493 16.75 14.42 -12.51
C ILE A 493 17.77 15.53 -12.47
N THR A 494 18.81 15.42 -13.28
CA THR A 494 19.96 16.33 -13.25
C THR A 494 20.57 16.47 -14.65
N THR A 495 21.82 16.88 -14.74
CA THR A 495 22.58 16.90 -15.99
C THR A 495 23.90 16.15 -15.84
N THR A 496 24.48 15.78 -16.97
CA THR A 496 25.88 15.38 -17.02
C THR A 496 26.79 16.59 -16.70
N ALA A 497 28.07 16.32 -16.44
CA ALA A 497 29.12 17.35 -16.55
C ALA A 497 29.11 17.96 -17.97
N GLN A 498 29.66 19.16 -18.12
CA GLN A 498 29.81 19.85 -19.43
C GLN A 498 30.91 19.20 -20.29
N SER A 499 30.77 17.90 -20.57
CA SER A 499 31.77 17.08 -21.22
C SER A 499 31.19 16.01 -22.12
N TYR A 500 29.93 16.21 -22.61
CA TYR A 500 29.28 15.20 -23.43
C TYR A 500 28.72 15.80 -24.72
N CYS A 501 28.96 15.11 -25.83
CA CYS A 501 28.29 15.33 -27.10
C CYS A 501 27.16 14.29 -27.25
N MET A 502 26.01 14.70 -27.81
CA MET A 502 24.85 13.87 -27.99
C MET A 502 24.54 13.71 -29.51
N TYR A 503 24.41 12.49 -29.95
CA TYR A 503 24.16 12.13 -31.36
C TYR A 503 22.85 11.35 -31.51
N LEU A 504 22.14 11.57 -32.63
CA LEU A 504 20.92 10.85 -32.96
C LEU A 504 21.25 9.48 -33.56
N VAL A 505 21.03 8.41 -32.83
CA VAL A 505 21.09 7.03 -33.31
C VAL A 505 19.71 6.61 -33.78
N LYS A 506 19.50 6.48 -35.09
CA LYS A 506 18.26 6.04 -35.70
C LYS A 506 18.04 4.53 -35.54
N GLY A 507 16.78 4.10 -35.36
CA GLY A 507 16.39 2.72 -35.24
C GLY A 507 14.88 2.55 -35.21
N LYS A 508 14.37 1.35 -34.84
CA LYS A 508 12.92 1.17 -34.58
C LYS A 508 12.39 2.16 -33.54
N VAL A 509 13.22 2.49 -32.57
CA VAL A 509 13.05 3.59 -31.62
C VAL A 509 14.33 4.40 -31.72
N ASP A 510 14.22 5.69 -32.00
CA ASP A 510 15.35 6.62 -32.01
C ASP A 510 15.92 6.76 -30.61
N ARG A 511 17.23 6.83 -30.49
CA ARG A 511 17.96 6.90 -29.21
C ARG A 511 19.07 7.94 -29.29
N PRO A 512 19.38 8.68 -28.21
CA PRO A 512 20.62 9.46 -28.16
C PRO A 512 21.80 8.56 -27.81
N GLY A 513 22.92 8.82 -28.46
CA GLY A 513 24.24 8.27 -28.11
C GLY A 513 25.08 9.36 -27.46
N LEU A 514 25.59 9.15 -26.25
CA LEU A 514 26.49 10.07 -25.57
C LEU A 514 27.93 9.68 -25.80
N ILE A 515 28.75 10.65 -26.18
CA ILE A 515 30.21 10.52 -26.30
C ILE A 515 30.86 11.55 -25.39
N TYR A 516 31.85 11.12 -24.60
CA TYR A 516 32.60 12.00 -23.71
C TYR A 516 33.60 12.83 -24.51
N ASP A 517 33.52 14.16 -24.41
CA ASP A 517 34.44 15.12 -25.02
C ASP A 517 34.57 16.37 -24.12
N GLU A 518 35.70 16.52 -23.47
CA GLU A 518 35.98 17.67 -22.57
C GLU A 518 36.09 19.01 -23.29
N LYS A 519 36.36 19.02 -24.60
CA LYS A 519 36.61 20.26 -25.36
C LYS A 519 35.34 20.82 -25.99
N LYS A 520 34.44 19.95 -26.46
CA LYS A 520 33.22 20.33 -27.21
C LYS A 520 31.94 20.01 -26.48
N GLY A 521 32.02 19.18 -25.40
CA GLY A 521 30.85 18.66 -24.69
C GLY A 521 30.07 19.74 -23.96
N VAL A 522 28.78 19.49 -23.84
CA VAL A 522 27.80 20.29 -23.08
C VAL A 522 27.20 19.47 -21.95
N ALA A 523 26.47 20.14 -21.07
CA ALA A 523 25.65 19.44 -20.07
C ALA A 523 24.39 18.88 -20.73
N ILE A 524 24.16 17.58 -20.58
CA ILE A 524 22.98 16.88 -21.12
C ILE A 524 22.06 16.47 -19.98
N GLU A 525 20.75 16.72 -20.11
CA GLU A 525 19.72 16.29 -19.17
C GLU A 525 19.71 14.75 -19.06
N ILE A 526 19.73 14.26 -17.82
CA ILE A 526 19.70 12.84 -17.50
C ILE A 526 18.73 12.57 -16.35
N GLU A 527 18.14 11.39 -16.35
CA GLU A 527 17.49 10.80 -15.20
C GLU A 527 18.38 9.72 -14.60
N ILE A 528 18.50 9.71 -13.26
CA ILE A 528 19.25 8.67 -12.53
C ILE A 528 18.26 7.67 -11.94
N TRP A 529 18.33 6.44 -12.40
CA TRP A 529 17.47 5.35 -11.96
C TRP A 529 18.25 4.39 -11.07
N GLN A 530 17.67 3.99 -9.94
CA GLN A 530 18.18 2.94 -9.08
C GLN A 530 17.66 1.60 -9.60
N VAL A 531 18.47 0.86 -10.31
CA VAL A 531 18.13 -0.44 -10.89
C VAL A 531 18.45 -1.53 -9.87
N PRO A 532 17.50 -2.42 -9.50
CA PRO A 532 17.79 -3.55 -8.62
C PRO A 532 18.98 -4.37 -9.15
N ARG A 533 19.91 -4.72 -8.27
CA ARG A 533 21.16 -5.39 -8.64
C ARG A 533 20.92 -6.71 -9.38
N GLU A 534 19.93 -7.48 -8.95
CA GLU A 534 19.51 -8.73 -9.58
C GLU A 534 18.94 -8.54 -11.01
N SER A 535 18.37 -7.37 -11.29
CA SER A 535 17.78 -7.04 -12.60
C SER A 535 18.77 -6.33 -13.53
N PHE A 536 19.90 -5.84 -13.00
CA PHE A 536 20.86 -5.04 -13.78
C PHE A 536 21.47 -5.81 -14.96
N GLY A 537 21.83 -7.08 -14.76
CA GLY A 537 22.35 -7.94 -15.82
C GLY A 537 21.37 -8.08 -16.99
N SER A 538 20.11 -8.38 -16.71
CA SER A 538 19.05 -8.51 -17.73
C SER A 538 18.71 -7.17 -18.42
N PHE A 539 18.92 -6.06 -17.75
CA PHE A 539 18.78 -4.73 -18.35
C PHE A 539 19.91 -4.44 -19.33
N VAL A 540 21.14 -4.74 -18.95
CA VAL A 540 22.34 -4.52 -19.79
C VAL A 540 22.33 -5.42 -21.04
N ASP A 541 21.88 -6.68 -20.91
CA ASP A 541 21.79 -7.63 -22.01
C ASP A 541 20.81 -7.19 -23.12
N GLY A 542 19.82 -6.37 -22.76
CA GLY A 542 18.87 -5.77 -23.71
C GLY A 542 19.42 -4.57 -24.50
N ILE A 543 20.65 -4.12 -24.25
CA ILE A 543 21.25 -2.95 -24.91
C ILE A 543 21.87 -3.37 -26.24
N THR A 544 21.45 -2.70 -27.32
CA THR A 544 21.94 -3.00 -28.67
C THR A 544 22.96 -1.96 -29.14
N GLN A 545 23.94 -2.40 -29.91
CA GLN A 545 24.88 -1.51 -30.58
C GLN A 545 24.17 -0.38 -31.33
N PRO A 546 24.77 0.80 -31.46
CA PRO A 546 26.12 1.20 -31.00
C PRO A 546 26.14 1.71 -29.55
N LEU A 547 25.09 1.47 -28.74
CA LEU A 547 25.05 1.88 -27.35
C LEU A 547 25.61 0.79 -26.43
N ALA A 548 26.21 1.21 -25.33
CA ALA A 548 26.74 0.36 -24.27
C ALA A 548 26.53 1.01 -22.89
N ILE A 549 26.70 0.24 -21.82
CA ILE A 549 26.82 0.79 -20.48
C ILE A 549 28.28 1.13 -20.22
N GLY A 550 28.52 2.40 -19.94
CA GLY A 550 29.80 2.94 -19.48
C GLY A 550 29.66 3.73 -18.20
N LYS A 551 30.57 4.69 -17.98
CA LYS A 551 30.50 5.62 -16.87
C LYS A 551 30.18 7.02 -17.37
N ILE A 552 29.16 7.64 -16.76
CA ILE A 552 28.76 9.02 -17.02
C ILE A 552 29.12 9.88 -15.80
N LYS A 553 29.80 11.01 -16.04
CA LYS A 553 30.10 12.01 -15.04
C LYS A 553 28.91 12.94 -14.88
N THR A 554 28.33 13.01 -13.70
CA THR A 554 27.22 13.93 -13.39
C THR A 554 27.71 15.35 -13.17
N LYS A 555 26.80 16.32 -13.12
CA LYS A 555 27.09 17.73 -12.77
C LYS A 555 27.79 17.85 -11.41
N SER A 556 27.50 16.96 -10.45
CA SER A 556 28.20 16.93 -9.15
C SER A 556 29.61 16.33 -9.18
N GLY A 557 30.06 15.85 -10.35
CA GLY A 557 31.37 15.23 -10.53
C GLY A 557 31.40 13.72 -10.22
N GLN A 558 30.28 13.13 -9.82
CA GLN A 558 30.20 11.71 -9.53
C GLN A 558 30.15 10.87 -10.82
N TRP A 559 30.86 9.73 -10.85
CA TRP A 559 30.81 8.76 -11.94
C TRP A 559 29.82 7.64 -11.65
N ILE A 560 28.77 7.52 -12.46
CA ILE A 560 27.73 6.48 -12.34
C ILE A 560 27.62 5.68 -13.64
N ASN A 561 27.00 4.50 -13.60
CA ASN A 561 26.71 3.75 -14.82
C ASN A 561 25.72 4.54 -15.70
N GLY A 562 25.82 4.43 -17.02
CA GLY A 562 24.88 5.08 -17.92
C GLY A 562 25.16 4.74 -19.38
N PHE A 563 24.26 5.15 -20.25
CA PHE A 563 24.37 4.87 -21.67
C PHE A 563 25.43 5.76 -22.33
N VAL A 564 26.40 5.11 -22.94
CA VAL A 564 27.42 5.72 -23.80
C VAL A 564 27.31 5.13 -25.21
N ALA A 565 27.86 5.80 -26.20
CA ALA A 565 27.92 5.32 -27.57
C ALA A 565 29.37 5.05 -28.00
N GLU A 566 29.51 4.11 -28.92
CA GLU A 566 30.81 3.87 -29.61
C GLU A 566 31.26 5.12 -30.36
N ALA A 567 32.58 5.39 -30.40
CA ALA A 567 33.16 6.61 -30.95
C ALA A 567 32.78 6.87 -32.43
N TYR A 568 32.61 5.81 -33.24
CA TYR A 568 32.25 5.95 -34.65
C TYR A 568 30.84 6.55 -34.88
N VAL A 569 30.02 6.64 -33.81
CA VAL A 569 28.69 7.29 -33.88
C VAL A 569 28.84 8.77 -34.24
N ALA A 570 29.93 9.42 -33.83
CA ALA A 570 30.23 10.82 -34.16
C ALA A 570 30.44 11.05 -35.67
N ASP A 571 30.96 10.05 -36.37
CA ASP A 571 31.29 10.19 -37.79
C ASP A 571 30.09 10.09 -38.73
N ASN A 572 29.04 9.37 -38.28
CA ASN A 572 27.95 8.95 -39.16
C ASN A 572 26.53 9.37 -38.69
N ASN A 573 26.44 10.13 -37.59
CA ASN A 573 25.14 10.48 -37.01
C ASN A 573 25.04 12.00 -36.77
N LEU A 574 23.80 12.49 -36.81
CA LEU A 574 23.50 13.91 -36.56
C LEU A 574 23.82 14.27 -35.11
N GLU A 575 24.69 15.27 -34.94
CA GLU A 575 24.95 15.86 -33.63
C GLU A 575 23.75 16.71 -33.19
N ILE A 576 23.28 16.47 -31.98
CA ILE A 576 22.13 17.14 -31.36
C ILE A 576 22.47 17.73 -29.98
N SER A 577 23.75 17.92 -29.69
CA SER A 577 24.25 18.43 -28.41
C SER A 577 23.71 19.81 -28.05
N GLN A 578 23.43 20.66 -29.05
CA GLN A 578 22.89 22.02 -28.87
C GLN A 578 21.55 22.07 -28.14
N TYR A 579 20.79 20.97 -28.14
CA TYR A 579 19.50 20.91 -27.41
C TYR A 579 19.69 20.68 -25.91
N GLY A 580 20.81 20.14 -25.48
CA GLY A 580 21.10 19.80 -24.07
C GLY A 580 20.13 18.81 -23.43
N SER A 581 19.13 18.34 -24.18
CA SER A 581 18.05 17.48 -23.70
C SER A 581 17.39 16.73 -24.85
N TRP A 582 17.21 15.43 -24.68
CA TRP A 582 16.42 14.61 -25.62
C TRP A 582 14.97 15.05 -25.71
N ARG A 583 14.37 15.49 -24.61
CA ARG A 583 12.98 16.01 -24.56
C ARG A 583 12.83 17.23 -25.47
N LYS A 584 13.76 18.18 -25.36
CA LYS A 584 13.79 19.41 -26.18
C LYS A 584 13.97 19.10 -27.66
N PHE A 585 14.89 18.16 -27.98
CA PHE A 585 15.09 17.73 -29.36
C PHE A 585 13.81 17.11 -29.95
N LYS A 586 13.16 16.18 -29.22
CA LYS A 586 11.93 15.55 -29.72
C LYS A 586 10.75 16.51 -29.83
N ALA A 587 10.61 17.47 -28.95
CA ALA A 587 9.56 18.49 -29.01
C ALA A 587 9.67 19.42 -30.25
N GLN A 588 10.83 19.51 -30.89
CA GLN A 588 10.99 20.29 -32.13
C GLN A 588 10.79 19.44 -33.41
N GLN A 589 10.59 18.12 -33.28
CA GLN A 589 10.30 17.23 -34.41
C GLN A 589 8.81 16.96 -34.57
N THR A 590 8.00 17.32 -33.56
CA THR A 590 6.53 17.31 -33.62
C THR A 590 6.03 18.68 -34.02
#